data_ba8ca4e8893fc5d2999b60fb3a2c101b
#
_entry.id   ba8ca4e8893fc5d2999b60fb3a2c101b
#
_cell.length_a   1.000
_cell.length_b   1.000
_cell.length_c   1.000
_cell.angle_alpha   90.00
_cell.angle_beta   90.00
_cell.angle_gamma   90.00
#
_symmetry.space_group_name_H-M   'P 1'
#
loop_
_entity.id
_entity.type
_entity.pdbx_description
1 polymer ?
#
loop_
_entity_poly.entity_id
_entity_poly.type
_entity_poly.pdbx_seq_one_letter_code
_entity_poly.pdbx_strand_id
1 'polypeptide(L)'
;LLNAIQRQGSASLIVSGGRTPLGFFHRLSQQSLDWSKVTLSLADERWVDNDHRDSNEKLVRENLLINEACSAQFLPLKNAADTALAGADETESALSAVGKFTVVILGMGDDGHTASLFPGATALAAGLDMNSGRSCLAVTPTAAPHERISLTLPRLLNTDYLVIHICGDNKQQVLREVQAGTDVTALPIRAVLQQNQCPVSLFWAA
;
A
#
# COMPACT_ATOMS: atom_id res chain seq x y z
N LEU A 1 -2.26 -15.31 -4.30
CA LEU A 1 -1.01 -15.37 -5.07
C LEU A 1 -0.92 -16.71 -5.82
N LEU A 2 -0.99 -17.85 -5.15
CA LEU A 2 -0.86 -19.19 -5.77
C LEU A 2 -1.78 -19.35 -6.98
N ASN A 3 -3.06 -19.04 -6.84
CA ASN A 3 -4.05 -19.13 -7.93
C ASN A 3 -3.69 -18.22 -9.13
N ALA A 4 -3.12 -17.05 -8.89
CA ALA A 4 -2.69 -16.15 -9.96
C ALA A 4 -1.47 -16.72 -10.70
N ILE A 5 -0.47 -17.20 -9.97
CA ILE A 5 0.71 -17.85 -10.56
C ILE A 5 0.28 -19.04 -11.44
N GLN A 6 -0.67 -19.86 -10.96
CA GLN A 6 -1.15 -21.03 -11.73
C GLN A 6 -1.90 -20.64 -13.00
N ARG A 7 -2.69 -19.55 -12.97
CA ARG A 7 -3.54 -19.14 -14.09
C ARG A 7 -2.83 -18.27 -15.12
N GLN A 8 -1.95 -17.38 -14.68
CA GLN A 8 -1.32 -16.36 -15.54
C GLN A 8 0.21 -16.33 -15.48
N GLY A 9 0.83 -17.24 -14.73
CA GLY A 9 2.29 -17.37 -14.65
C GLY A 9 2.99 -16.39 -13.70
N SER A 10 2.29 -15.41 -13.13
CA SER A 10 2.85 -14.41 -12.22
C SER A 10 1.81 -13.90 -11.24
N ALA A 11 2.27 -13.23 -10.19
CA ALA A 11 1.42 -12.52 -9.23
C ALA A 11 2.09 -11.22 -8.78
N SER A 12 1.30 -10.28 -8.26
CA SER A 12 1.81 -9.08 -7.61
C SER A 12 1.19 -8.91 -6.23
N LEU A 13 2.01 -8.48 -5.28
CA LEU A 13 1.62 -8.22 -3.90
C LEU A 13 2.04 -6.81 -3.51
N ILE A 14 1.07 -5.98 -3.18
CA ILE A 14 1.29 -4.64 -2.68
C ILE A 14 1.02 -4.63 -1.18
N VAL A 15 1.94 -4.09 -0.39
CA VAL A 15 1.83 -4.08 1.07
C VAL A 15 2.05 -2.68 1.65
N SER A 16 1.41 -2.41 2.77
CA SER A 16 1.70 -1.24 3.59
C SER A 16 2.78 -1.56 4.62
N GLY A 17 3.49 -0.53 5.06
CA GLY A 17 4.45 -0.60 6.14
C GLY A 17 3.81 -0.56 7.53
N GLY A 18 4.62 -0.21 8.54
CA GLY A 18 4.19 -0.09 9.93
C GLY A 18 4.39 -1.37 10.74
N ARG A 19 3.93 -1.36 11.99
CA ARG A 19 4.14 -2.49 12.93
C ARG A 19 3.11 -3.61 12.77
N THR A 20 1.90 -3.27 12.37
CA THR A 20 0.78 -4.23 12.23
C THR A 20 1.13 -5.42 11.34
N PRO A 21 1.75 -5.27 10.15
CA PRO A 21 1.97 -6.38 9.26
C PRO A 21 3.17 -7.29 9.62
N LEU A 22 4.01 -6.96 10.61
CA LEU A 22 5.24 -7.70 10.88
C LEU A 22 5.03 -9.20 11.12
N GLY A 23 4.06 -9.55 11.98
CA GLY A 23 3.74 -10.96 12.26
C GLY A 23 3.21 -11.69 11.03
N PHE A 24 2.42 -11.00 10.20
CA PHE A 24 1.94 -11.52 8.93
C PHE A 24 3.10 -11.68 7.93
N PHE A 25 3.99 -10.71 7.79
CA PHE A 25 5.15 -10.80 6.91
C PHE A 25 6.04 -11.99 7.24
N HIS A 26 6.35 -12.16 8.53
CA HIS A 26 7.16 -13.29 8.97
C HIS A 26 6.53 -14.64 8.62
N ARG A 27 5.22 -14.80 8.83
CA ARG A 27 4.51 -16.03 8.47
C ARG A 27 4.40 -16.22 6.95
N LEU A 28 4.17 -15.14 6.22
CA LEU A 28 4.06 -15.18 4.76
C LEU A 28 5.39 -15.55 4.11
N SER A 29 6.51 -15.05 4.63
CA SER A 29 7.85 -15.36 4.13
C SER A 29 8.21 -16.86 4.15
N GLN A 30 7.54 -17.64 5.01
CA GLN A 30 7.76 -19.07 5.18
C GLN A 30 6.84 -19.94 4.30
N GLN A 31 5.93 -19.31 3.54
CA GLN A 31 4.97 -20.07 2.75
C GLN A 31 5.63 -20.61 1.47
N SER A 32 5.39 -21.89 1.20
CA SER A 32 5.83 -22.53 -0.05
C SER A 32 5.02 -21.98 -1.23
N LEU A 33 5.67 -21.16 -2.02
CA LEU A 33 5.15 -20.51 -3.22
C LEU A 33 6.32 -20.31 -4.19
N ASP A 34 6.06 -20.30 -5.49
CA ASP A 34 7.07 -19.89 -6.47
C ASP A 34 7.24 -18.36 -6.43
N TRP A 35 8.00 -17.92 -5.44
CA TRP A 35 8.22 -16.49 -5.18
C TRP A 35 8.96 -15.78 -6.30
N SER A 36 9.72 -16.51 -7.14
CA SER A 36 10.37 -15.92 -8.32
C SER A 36 9.38 -15.33 -9.34
N LYS A 37 8.10 -15.74 -9.23
CA LYS A 37 6.98 -15.25 -10.06
C LYS A 37 6.17 -14.15 -9.36
N VAL A 38 6.60 -13.69 -8.19
CA VAL A 38 5.91 -12.65 -7.42
C VAL A 38 6.66 -11.34 -7.54
N THR A 39 5.98 -10.29 -8.00
CA THR A 39 6.43 -8.91 -7.86
C THR A 39 5.83 -8.31 -6.60
N LEU A 40 6.68 -7.84 -5.70
CA LEU A 40 6.32 -7.22 -4.44
C LEU A 40 6.61 -5.72 -4.52
N SER A 41 5.67 -4.89 -4.08
CA SER A 41 5.84 -3.44 -3.97
C SER A 41 5.08 -2.88 -2.78
N LEU A 42 5.09 -1.58 -2.62
CA LEU A 42 4.53 -0.86 -1.49
C LEU A 42 3.26 -0.10 -1.89
N ALA A 43 2.36 0.12 -0.94
CA ALA A 43 1.22 1.03 -1.11
C ALA A 43 1.67 2.50 -1.02
N ASP A 44 2.69 2.75 -0.21
CA ASP A 44 3.34 4.06 -0.03
C ASP A 44 4.75 3.89 0.51
N GLU A 45 5.59 4.88 0.30
CA GLU A 45 6.94 4.92 0.86
C GLU A 45 7.28 6.32 1.38
N ARG A 46 8.10 6.37 2.41
CA ARG A 46 8.71 7.59 2.93
C ARG A 46 9.88 7.97 2.04
N TRP A 47 9.97 9.23 1.67
CA TRP A 47 11.08 9.70 0.84
C TRP A 47 12.35 9.89 1.67
N VAL A 48 12.91 8.78 2.12
CA VAL A 48 14.13 8.66 2.93
C VAL A 48 15.05 7.62 2.32
N ASP A 49 16.30 7.54 2.76
CA ASP A 49 17.22 6.51 2.27
C ASP A 49 16.71 5.10 2.61
N ASN A 50 17.03 4.13 1.75
CA ASN A 50 16.51 2.77 1.87
C ASN A 50 16.97 2.04 3.14
N ASP A 51 18.02 2.50 3.81
CA ASP A 51 18.50 2.01 5.10
C ASP A 51 17.95 2.79 6.30
N HIS A 52 17.21 3.88 6.05
CA HIS A 52 16.60 4.66 7.12
C HIS A 52 15.57 3.83 7.89
N ARG A 53 15.51 4.02 9.21
CA ARG A 53 14.60 3.27 10.10
C ARG A 53 13.11 3.41 9.74
N ASP A 54 12.73 4.49 9.08
CA ASP A 54 11.34 4.78 8.69
C ASP A 54 11.03 4.34 7.25
N SER A 55 11.96 3.70 6.51
CA SER A 55 11.72 3.16 5.18
C SER A 55 10.80 1.92 5.25
N ASN A 56 9.74 1.93 4.46
CA ASN A 56 8.88 0.76 4.28
C ASN A 56 9.59 -0.33 3.45
N GLU A 57 10.45 0.05 2.50
CA GLU A 57 11.28 -0.89 1.76
C GLU A 57 12.19 -1.68 2.69
N LYS A 58 12.91 -0.99 3.60
CA LYS A 58 13.75 -1.64 4.60
C LYS A 58 12.94 -2.64 5.42
N LEU A 59 11.78 -2.20 5.92
CA LEU A 59 10.91 -3.05 6.74
C LEU A 59 10.49 -4.32 5.98
N VAL A 60 10.13 -4.20 4.71
CA VAL A 60 9.74 -5.34 3.87
C VAL A 60 10.93 -6.25 3.57
N ARG A 61 12.11 -5.69 3.26
CA ARG A 61 13.32 -6.48 3.02
C ARG A 61 13.74 -7.30 4.22
N GLU A 62 13.64 -6.71 5.41
CA GLU A 62 14.05 -7.37 6.66
C GLU A 62 13.02 -8.38 7.20
N ASN A 63 11.74 -8.26 6.86
CA ASN A 63 10.68 -9.06 7.49
C ASN A 63 9.87 -9.94 6.53
N LEU A 64 9.85 -9.62 5.23
CA LEU A 64 9.10 -10.38 4.23
C LEU A 64 10.00 -11.00 3.15
N LEU A 65 10.98 -10.26 2.62
CA LEU A 65 11.89 -10.76 1.59
C LEU A 65 13.03 -11.63 2.18
N ILE A 66 12.63 -12.53 3.05
CA ILE A 66 13.49 -13.52 3.73
C ILE A 66 12.91 -14.92 3.53
N ASN A 67 13.58 -15.94 3.97
CA ASN A 67 13.15 -17.35 3.88
C ASN A 67 12.76 -17.71 2.43
N GLU A 68 11.60 -18.35 2.23
CA GLU A 68 11.09 -18.74 0.91
C GLU A 68 10.82 -17.53 0.01
N ALA A 69 10.41 -16.39 0.60
CA ALA A 69 10.07 -15.19 -0.15
C ALA A 69 11.29 -14.37 -0.63
N CYS A 70 12.52 -14.77 -0.30
CA CYS A 70 13.74 -14.04 -0.70
C CYS A 70 13.94 -13.98 -2.23
N SER A 71 13.31 -14.87 -3.00
CA SER A 71 13.39 -14.89 -4.46
C SER A 71 12.36 -14.00 -5.16
N ALA A 72 11.45 -13.33 -4.42
CA ALA A 72 10.50 -12.40 -5.00
C ALA A 72 11.20 -11.15 -5.58
N GLN A 73 10.65 -10.64 -6.67
CA GLN A 73 11.12 -9.38 -7.26
C GLN A 73 10.54 -8.21 -6.47
N PHE A 74 11.38 -7.29 -6.02
CA PHE A 74 10.92 -6.08 -5.35
C PHE A 74 10.96 -4.89 -6.29
N LEU A 75 9.82 -4.20 -6.45
CA LEU A 75 9.68 -2.96 -7.18
C LEU A 75 9.64 -1.79 -6.17
N PRO A 76 10.71 -1.01 -6.03
CA PRO A 76 10.75 0.12 -5.11
C PRO A 76 9.85 1.27 -5.60
N LEU A 77 9.30 2.04 -4.69
CA LEU A 77 8.60 3.30 -4.99
C LEU A 77 9.55 4.52 -4.93
N LYS A 78 10.57 4.46 -4.08
CA LYS A 78 11.60 5.51 -4.01
C LYS A 78 12.69 5.23 -5.05
N ASN A 79 13.12 6.28 -5.73
CA ASN A 79 14.26 6.29 -6.65
C ASN A 79 15.34 7.28 -6.19
N ALA A 80 16.31 7.59 -7.03
CA ALA A 80 17.46 8.43 -6.68
C ALA A 80 17.17 9.95 -6.67
N ALA A 81 15.95 10.38 -7.01
CA ALA A 81 15.61 11.80 -7.01
C ALA A 81 15.61 12.39 -5.58
N ASP A 82 15.94 13.68 -5.48
CA ASP A 82 16.07 14.39 -4.20
C ASP A 82 14.73 14.53 -3.45
N THR A 83 13.62 14.66 -4.17
CA THR A 83 12.27 14.82 -3.60
C THR A 83 11.28 13.83 -4.18
N ALA A 84 10.23 13.52 -3.43
CA ALA A 84 9.15 12.65 -3.91
C ALA A 84 8.48 13.20 -5.18
N LEU A 85 8.36 14.52 -5.28
CA LEU A 85 7.79 15.16 -6.46
C LEU A 85 8.66 14.96 -7.70
N ALA A 86 9.97 15.15 -7.56
CA ALA A 86 10.93 14.98 -8.68
C ALA A 86 11.01 13.50 -9.13
N GLY A 87 10.83 12.55 -8.21
CA GLY A 87 10.90 11.12 -8.50
C GLY A 87 9.58 10.50 -8.99
N ALA A 88 8.47 11.23 -8.90
CA ALA A 88 7.13 10.67 -9.15
C ALA A 88 6.96 10.10 -10.56
N ASP A 89 7.49 10.75 -11.60
CA ASP A 89 7.33 10.30 -12.99
C ASP A 89 8.16 9.03 -13.29
N GLU A 90 9.33 8.89 -12.69
CA GLU A 90 10.12 7.65 -12.79
C GLU A 90 9.40 6.49 -12.08
N THR A 91 8.85 6.72 -10.89
CA THR A 91 8.04 5.74 -10.17
C THR A 91 6.78 5.36 -10.95
N GLU A 92 6.10 6.33 -11.56
CA GLU A 92 4.95 6.10 -12.44
C GLU A 92 5.32 5.17 -13.60
N SER A 93 6.45 5.45 -14.27
CA SER A 93 6.96 4.61 -15.36
C SER A 93 7.25 3.19 -14.91
N ALA A 94 7.90 3.01 -13.76
CA ALA A 94 8.19 1.69 -13.20
C ALA A 94 6.90 0.92 -12.84
N LEU A 95 5.91 1.59 -12.26
CA LEU A 95 4.60 1.00 -11.92
C LEU A 95 3.79 0.60 -13.16
N SER A 96 3.98 1.27 -14.29
CA SER A 96 3.28 0.96 -15.55
C SER A 96 3.60 -0.44 -16.07
N ALA A 97 4.79 -0.98 -15.75
CA ALA A 97 5.18 -2.34 -16.12
C ALA A 97 4.39 -3.42 -15.35
N VAL A 98 3.79 -3.06 -14.23
CA VAL A 98 2.95 -3.96 -13.43
C VAL A 98 1.49 -3.72 -13.80
N GLY A 99 0.88 -4.67 -14.45
CA GLY A 99 -0.54 -4.61 -14.82
C GLY A 99 -1.48 -4.50 -13.62
N LYS A 100 -2.67 -5.08 -13.68
CA LYS A 100 -3.58 -5.21 -12.55
C LYS A 100 -2.89 -5.96 -11.40
N PHE A 101 -3.00 -5.44 -10.18
CA PHE A 101 -2.44 -6.12 -9.00
C PHE A 101 -3.21 -7.39 -8.65
N THR A 102 -2.52 -8.40 -8.14
CA THR A 102 -3.17 -9.61 -7.66
C THR A 102 -3.75 -9.38 -6.27
N VAL A 103 -2.96 -8.84 -5.34
CA VAL A 103 -3.40 -8.55 -3.97
C VAL A 103 -2.81 -7.22 -3.52
N VAL A 104 -3.65 -6.41 -2.90
CA VAL A 104 -3.25 -5.18 -2.19
C VAL A 104 -3.61 -5.34 -0.71
N ILE A 105 -2.65 -5.11 0.18
CA ILE A 105 -2.85 -5.16 1.63
C ILE A 105 -2.58 -3.78 2.20
N LEU A 106 -3.62 -3.15 2.74
CA LEU A 106 -3.58 -1.81 3.30
C LEU A 106 -3.76 -1.84 4.82
N GLY A 107 -3.10 -0.91 5.48
CA GLY A 107 -3.41 -0.51 6.85
C GLY A 107 -4.39 0.65 6.89
N MET A 108 -4.73 1.07 8.11
CA MET A 108 -5.53 2.26 8.39
C MET A 108 -4.92 3.05 9.54
N GLY A 109 -4.73 4.35 9.38
CA GLY A 109 -4.31 5.26 10.45
C GLY A 109 -5.42 5.50 11.48
N ASP A 110 -5.08 6.10 12.62
CA ASP A 110 -6.07 6.50 13.62
C ASP A 110 -6.91 7.72 13.15
N ASP A 111 -6.38 8.46 12.19
CA ASP A 111 -7.05 9.55 11.46
C ASP A 111 -7.78 9.06 10.19
N GLY A 112 -7.88 7.76 9.98
CA GLY A 112 -8.55 7.16 8.82
C GLY A 112 -7.78 7.25 7.51
N HIS A 113 -6.49 7.64 7.50
CA HIS A 113 -5.68 7.55 6.29
C HIS A 113 -5.40 6.10 5.91
N THR A 114 -5.12 5.87 4.63
CA THR A 114 -4.58 4.60 4.11
C THR A 114 -3.54 4.89 3.05
N ALA A 115 -2.52 4.02 2.89
CA ALA A 115 -1.30 4.37 2.18
C ALA A 115 -0.78 5.72 2.72
N SER A 116 -0.48 6.71 1.86
CA SER A 116 -0.22 8.09 2.31
C SER A 116 -1.30 9.08 1.85
N LEU A 117 -2.55 8.62 1.75
CA LEU A 117 -3.72 9.46 1.49
C LEU A 117 -4.23 10.02 2.83
N PHE A 118 -3.64 11.14 3.28
CA PHE A 118 -3.92 11.74 4.60
C PHE A 118 -5.06 12.76 4.55
N PRO A 119 -5.95 12.78 5.55
CA PRO A 119 -6.91 13.87 5.71
C PRO A 119 -6.19 15.23 5.72
N GLY A 120 -6.73 16.21 5.00
CA GLY A 120 -6.20 17.57 4.97
C GLY A 120 -4.89 17.75 4.18
N ALA A 121 -4.26 16.70 3.65
CA ALA A 121 -3.12 16.85 2.76
C ALA A 121 -3.55 17.49 1.43
N THR A 122 -2.75 18.42 0.91
CA THR A 122 -3.05 19.11 -0.36
C THR A 122 -3.16 18.16 -1.54
N ALA A 123 -2.42 17.07 -1.53
CA ALA A 123 -2.44 16.04 -2.57
C ALA A 123 -3.63 15.07 -2.45
N LEU A 124 -4.42 15.10 -1.36
CA LEU A 124 -5.47 14.11 -1.11
C LEU A 124 -6.51 14.06 -2.24
N ALA A 125 -7.00 15.22 -2.68
CA ALA A 125 -8.01 15.27 -3.75
C ALA A 125 -7.52 14.60 -5.03
N ALA A 126 -6.27 14.87 -5.44
CA ALA A 126 -5.64 14.22 -6.60
C ALA A 126 -5.42 12.73 -6.38
N GLY A 127 -5.06 12.32 -5.16
CA GLY A 127 -4.87 10.90 -4.81
C GLY A 127 -6.16 10.09 -4.79
N LEU A 128 -7.30 10.73 -4.52
CA LEU A 128 -8.62 10.10 -4.54
C LEU A 128 -9.32 10.18 -5.90
N ASP A 129 -8.83 11.02 -6.84
CA ASP A 129 -9.46 11.20 -8.15
C ASP A 129 -9.34 9.93 -8.99
N MET A 130 -10.49 9.28 -9.20
CA MET A 130 -10.61 8.06 -10.00
C MET A 130 -10.27 8.26 -11.48
N ASN A 131 -10.24 9.49 -11.96
CA ASN A 131 -9.94 9.86 -13.34
C ASN A 131 -8.55 10.50 -13.51
N SER A 132 -7.72 10.49 -12.47
CA SER A 132 -6.39 11.13 -12.50
C SER A 132 -5.45 10.57 -13.58
N GLY A 133 -5.66 9.32 -14.01
CA GLY A 133 -4.76 8.61 -14.93
C GLY A 133 -3.37 8.32 -14.33
N ARG A 134 -3.15 8.61 -13.05
CA ARG A 134 -1.87 8.44 -12.34
C ARG A 134 -1.91 7.22 -11.43
N SER A 135 -0.80 6.48 -11.38
CA SER A 135 -0.61 5.36 -10.45
C SER A 135 -0.06 5.81 -9.10
N CYS A 136 0.71 6.88 -9.06
CA CYS A 136 1.30 7.40 -7.84
C CYS A 136 1.38 8.93 -7.82
N LEU A 137 1.59 9.47 -6.63
CA LEU A 137 1.77 10.91 -6.40
C LEU A 137 2.65 11.18 -5.18
N ALA A 138 3.34 12.32 -5.22
CA ALA A 138 4.05 12.83 -4.06
C ALA A 138 3.07 13.42 -3.04
N VAL A 139 3.30 13.14 -1.76
CA VAL A 139 2.47 13.63 -0.65
C VAL A 139 3.35 14.23 0.43
N THR A 140 3.02 15.44 0.86
CA THR A 140 3.56 16.04 2.08
C THR A 140 2.50 15.96 3.16
N PRO A 141 2.68 15.10 4.18
CA PRO A 141 1.71 14.97 5.27
C PRO A 141 1.64 16.25 6.10
N THR A 142 0.48 16.56 6.66
CA THR A 142 0.30 17.71 7.55
C THR A 142 0.86 17.50 8.95
N ALA A 143 0.89 16.25 9.44
CA ALA A 143 1.24 15.91 10.81
C ALA A 143 2.26 14.76 10.97
N ALA A 144 2.73 14.17 9.89
CA ALA A 144 3.73 13.10 9.93
C ALA A 144 5.07 13.55 9.33
N PRO A 145 6.20 13.01 9.80
CA PRO A 145 7.50 13.34 9.22
C PRO A 145 7.64 12.76 7.81
N HIS A 146 8.55 13.35 7.05
CA HIS A 146 8.98 12.96 5.71
C HIS A 146 7.95 13.18 4.61
N GLU A 147 8.43 13.58 3.44
CA GLU A 147 7.69 13.44 2.18
C GLU A 147 7.40 11.97 1.90
N ARG A 148 6.37 11.72 1.09
CA ARG A 148 5.93 10.38 0.70
C ARG A 148 5.73 10.28 -0.80
N ILE A 149 5.89 9.09 -1.31
CA ILE A 149 5.28 8.65 -2.55
C ILE A 149 4.17 7.66 -2.20
N SER A 150 2.97 7.86 -2.73
CA SER A 150 1.79 7.02 -2.46
C SER A 150 1.19 6.52 -3.75
N LEU A 151 0.70 5.29 -3.76
CA LEU A 151 -0.22 4.86 -4.81
C LEU A 151 -1.52 5.68 -4.70
N THR A 152 -2.11 5.99 -5.84
CA THR A 152 -3.43 6.64 -5.93
C THR A 152 -4.56 5.65 -5.65
N LEU A 153 -5.73 6.15 -5.30
CA LEU A 153 -6.92 5.32 -5.11
C LEU A 153 -7.24 4.45 -6.34
N PRO A 154 -7.30 4.99 -7.59
CA PRO A 154 -7.55 4.16 -8.75
C PRO A 154 -6.50 3.06 -8.94
N ARG A 155 -5.24 3.32 -8.60
CA ARG A 155 -4.19 2.31 -8.68
C ARG A 155 -4.34 1.23 -7.63
N LEU A 156 -4.65 1.60 -6.39
CA LEU A 156 -4.92 0.66 -5.29
C LEU A 156 -6.13 -0.24 -5.56
N LEU A 157 -7.19 0.31 -6.18
CA LEU A 157 -8.40 -0.43 -6.51
C LEU A 157 -8.27 -1.29 -7.78
N ASN A 158 -7.24 -1.06 -8.61
CA ASN A 158 -6.94 -1.90 -9.77
C ASN A 158 -6.26 -3.21 -9.32
N THR A 159 -6.99 -4.02 -8.57
CA THR A 159 -6.52 -5.28 -7.98
C THR A 159 -7.60 -6.37 -8.08
N ASP A 160 -7.17 -7.64 -8.03
CA ASP A 160 -8.11 -8.76 -7.95
C ASP A 160 -8.69 -8.91 -6.53
N TYR A 161 -7.91 -8.53 -5.51
CA TYR A 161 -8.32 -8.66 -4.12
C TYR A 161 -7.64 -7.63 -3.22
N LEU A 162 -8.44 -6.94 -2.40
CA LEU A 162 -7.95 -5.96 -1.45
C LEU A 162 -8.18 -6.43 -0.03
N VAL A 163 -7.19 -6.26 0.81
CA VAL A 163 -7.24 -6.61 2.24
C VAL A 163 -6.97 -5.36 3.07
N ILE A 164 -7.82 -5.10 4.04
CA ILE A 164 -7.55 -4.15 5.13
C ILE A 164 -7.08 -4.94 6.34
N HIS A 165 -5.85 -4.70 6.78
CA HIS A 165 -5.24 -5.38 7.93
C HIS A 165 -4.94 -4.38 9.04
N ILE A 166 -5.65 -4.49 10.15
CA ILE A 166 -5.59 -3.57 11.28
C ILE A 166 -5.55 -4.31 12.62
N CYS A 167 -4.93 -3.69 13.63
CA CYS A 167 -4.86 -4.21 14.99
C CYS A 167 -5.16 -3.11 16.01
N GLY A 168 -5.76 -3.52 17.11
CA GLY A 168 -6.04 -2.68 18.27
C GLY A 168 -7.45 -2.08 18.28
N ASP A 169 -7.92 -1.75 19.49
CA ASP A 169 -9.29 -1.28 19.73
C ASP A 169 -9.56 0.11 19.13
N ASN A 170 -8.53 0.98 19.06
CA ASN A 170 -8.65 2.29 18.43
C ASN A 170 -9.14 2.17 16.98
N LYS A 171 -8.71 1.12 16.27
CA LYS A 171 -9.12 0.89 14.87
C LYS A 171 -10.60 0.52 14.75
N GLN A 172 -11.17 -0.14 15.75
CA GLN A 172 -12.62 -0.38 15.78
C GLN A 172 -13.41 0.92 15.91
N GLN A 173 -12.91 1.89 16.70
CA GLN A 173 -13.55 3.18 16.81
C GLN A 173 -13.57 3.90 15.46
N VAL A 174 -12.41 3.95 14.77
CA VAL A 174 -12.33 4.53 13.42
C VAL A 174 -13.27 3.81 12.44
N LEU A 175 -13.37 2.49 12.50
CA LEU A 175 -14.30 1.73 11.65
C LEU A 175 -15.76 2.10 11.89
N ARG A 176 -16.18 2.33 13.14
CA ARG A 176 -17.54 2.82 13.44
C ARG A 176 -17.79 4.20 12.80
N GLU A 177 -16.80 5.09 12.87
CA GLU A 177 -16.87 6.43 12.25
C GLU A 177 -16.89 6.31 10.71
N VAL A 178 -16.15 5.38 10.13
CA VAL A 178 -16.20 5.08 8.69
C VAL A 178 -17.62 4.71 8.26
N GLN A 179 -18.27 3.81 9.01
CA GLN A 179 -19.63 3.33 8.70
C GLN A 179 -20.70 4.43 8.91
N ALA A 180 -20.46 5.37 9.81
CA ALA A 180 -21.41 6.45 10.14
C ALA A 180 -21.45 7.60 9.11
N GLY A 181 -20.55 7.62 8.10
CA GLY A 181 -20.48 8.73 7.17
C GLY A 181 -19.95 8.34 5.79
N THR A 182 -19.96 9.31 4.88
CA THR A 182 -19.55 9.12 3.47
C THR A 182 -18.45 10.07 3.02
N ASP A 183 -18.04 11.05 3.84
CA ASP A 183 -16.99 12.00 3.49
C ASP A 183 -15.63 11.30 3.43
N VAL A 184 -15.17 11.03 2.22
CA VAL A 184 -13.87 10.39 1.95
C VAL A 184 -12.68 11.30 2.21
N THR A 185 -12.89 12.61 2.31
CA THR A 185 -11.80 13.55 2.61
C THR A 185 -11.50 13.62 4.09
N ALA A 186 -12.52 13.41 4.92
CA ALA A 186 -12.37 13.32 6.37
C ALA A 186 -11.76 11.99 6.83
N LEU A 187 -12.13 10.89 6.20
CA LEU A 187 -11.58 9.54 6.46
C LEU A 187 -11.31 8.84 5.13
N PRO A 188 -10.10 8.97 4.54
CA PRO A 188 -9.79 8.44 3.22
C PRO A 188 -9.99 6.94 3.04
N ILE A 189 -9.87 6.15 4.11
CA ILE A 189 -10.17 4.71 4.09
C ILE A 189 -11.62 4.40 3.65
N ARG A 190 -12.56 5.36 3.76
CA ARG A 190 -13.94 5.23 3.25
C ARG A 190 -13.96 4.96 1.76
N ALA A 191 -13.08 5.63 1.00
CA ALA A 191 -12.98 5.43 -0.45
C ALA A 191 -12.58 4.01 -0.82
N VAL A 192 -11.88 3.30 0.07
CA VAL A 192 -11.50 1.90 -0.10
C VAL A 192 -12.59 0.95 0.40
N LEU A 193 -13.20 1.21 1.55
CA LEU A 193 -14.17 0.30 2.17
C LEU A 193 -15.58 0.39 1.57
N GLN A 194 -15.95 1.54 0.97
CA GLN A 194 -17.28 1.78 0.42
C GLN A 194 -17.34 1.67 -1.11
N GLN A 195 -16.23 1.30 -1.78
CA GLN A 195 -16.17 1.09 -3.22
C GLN A 195 -16.76 -0.28 -3.63
N ASN A 196 -17.03 -0.45 -4.93
CA ASN A 196 -17.58 -1.67 -5.53
C ASN A 196 -16.78 -2.20 -6.73
N GLN A 197 -15.52 -1.76 -6.90
CA GLN A 197 -14.69 -2.11 -8.07
C GLN A 197 -13.92 -3.41 -7.87
N CYS A 198 -13.52 -3.72 -6.64
CA CYS A 198 -12.83 -4.96 -6.31
C CYS A 198 -13.33 -5.54 -4.96
N PRO A 199 -13.20 -6.86 -4.76
CA PRO A 199 -13.51 -7.48 -3.47
C PRO A 199 -12.60 -6.93 -2.37
N VAL A 200 -13.19 -6.62 -1.21
CA VAL A 200 -12.47 -6.15 0.00
C VAL A 200 -12.77 -7.08 1.17
N SER A 201 -11.72 -7.48 1.89
CA SER A 201 -11.86 -8.14 3.19
C SER A 201 -11.14 -7.33 4.26
N LEU A 202 -11.75 -7.24 5.43
CA LEU A 202 -11.17 -6.60 6.59
C LEU A 202 -10.81 -7.66 7.63
N PHE A 203 -9.55 -7.64 8.06
CA PHE A 203 -9.02 -8.45 9.17
C PHE A 203 -8.62 -7.52 10.30
N TRP A 204 -9.22 -7.77 11.45
CA TRP A 204 -8.92 -7.07 12.69
C TRP A 204 -8.52 -8.06 13.79
N ALA A 205 -7.56 -7.66 14.61
CA ALA A 205 -7.18 -8.33 15.85
C ALA A 205 -7.05 -7.30 16.98
N ALA A 206 -7.30 -7.73 18.22
CA ALA A 206 -7.11 -6.92 19.42
C ALA A 206 -5.63 -6.59 19.67
#